data_aae6acd4d19f5f3906e9d8df8f456a2d
#
_entry.id   aae6acd4d19f5f3906e9d8df8f456a2d
#
_cell.length_a   1.000
_cell.length_b   1.000
_cell.length_c   1.000
_cell.angle_alpha   90.00
_cell.angle_beta   90.00
_cell.angle_gamma   90.00
#
_symmetry.space_group_name_H-M   'P 1'
#
loop_
_entity.id
_entity.type
_entity.pdbx_description
1 polymer ?
#
loop_
_entity_poly.entity_id
_entity_poly.type
_entity_poly.pdbx_seq_one_letter_code
_entity_poly.pdbx_strand_id
1 'polypeptide(L)'
;MRATKATAGRLAIVGFLIAAALAGGVAGCGFHLKGDVTYAFSTLFINSPANMPFTGELKRALAGGGTTLVDTAAAAQAILDLSGVTDDKQVLSLSGGGRAREFLLTKRVTFALHDAGGKDWLPAAEVVVRRSYTFSESEVLAREAQEARLLREMQTDAVQQVARRLQAAKKPV
;
A
#
# COMPACT_ATOMS: atom_id res chain seq x y z
N MET A 1 45.15 -56.52 -8.72
CA MET A 1 43.99 -55.76 -9.26
C MET A 1 42.84 -55.71 -8.25
N ARG A 2 42.97 -55.07 -7.09
CA ARG A 2 41.88 -54.93 -6.06
C ARG A 2 41.75 -53.54 -5.42
N ALA A 3 42.49 -52.50 -5.88
CA ALA A 3 42.50 -51.21 -5.23
C ALA A 3 41.61 -50.13 -5.87
N THR A 4 40.97 -50.37 -7.02
CA THR A 4 40.24 -49.33 -7.79
C THR A 4 38.73 -49.22 -7.44
N LYS A 5 38.15 -50.20 -6.75
CA LYS A 5 36.72 -50.17 -6.39
C LYS A 5 36.36 -49.34 -5.14
N ALA A 6 37.33 -49.14 -4.22
CA ALA A 6 37.08 -48.39 -2.99
C ALA A 6 37.06 -46.87 -3.17
N THR A 7 37.79 -46.35 -4.17
CA THR A 7 37.84 -44.90 -4.47
C THR A 7 36.59 -44.42 -5.20
N ALA A 8 35.99 -45.22 -6.08
CA ALA A 8 34.76 -44.86 -6.81
C ALA A 8 33.54 -44.72 -5.89
N GLY A 9 33.43 -45.58 -4.86
CA GLY A 9 32.35 -45.51 -3.87
C GLY A 9 32.42 -44.27 -2.96
N ARG A 10 33.64 -43.84 -2.60
CA ARG A 10 33.82 -42.63 -1.78
C ARG A 10 33.50 -41.32 -2.55
N LEU A 11 33.86 -41.24 -3.83
CA LEU A 11 33.50 -40.12 -4.68
C LEU A 11 31.99 -40.01 -4.91
N ALA A 12 31.28 -41.14 -5.06
CA ALA A 12 29.84 -41.16 -5.24
C ALA A 12 29.09 -40.66 -3.97
N ILE A 13 29.57 -41.04 -2.80
CA ILE A 13 28.96 -40.62 -1.50
C ILE A 13 29.20 -39.12 -1.27
N VAL A 14 30.37 -38.59 -1.57
CA VAL A 14 30.66 -37.15 -1.44
C VAL A 14 29.84 -36.35 -2.43
N GLY A 15 29.67 -36.82 -3.67
CA GLY A 15 28.79 -36.16 -4.66
C GLY A 15 27.34 -36.12 -4.23
N PHE A 16 26.83 -37.21 -3.63
CA PHE A 16 25.46 -37.27 -3.12
C PHE A 16 25.22 -36.33 -1.92
N LEU A 17 26.20 -36.22 -1.01
CA LEU A 17 26.13 -35.30 0.14
C LEU A 17 26.16 -33.83 -0.27
N ILE A 18 26.95 -33.46 -1.29
CA ILE A 18 26.99 -32.12 -1.81
C ILE A 18 25.68 -31.77 -2.54
N ALA A 19 25.10 -32.68 -3.30
CA ALA A 19 23.80 -32.50 -3.95
C ALA A 19 22.67 -32.35 -2.95
N ALA A 20 22.69 -33.14 -1.86
CA ALA A 20 21.69 -33.00 -0.78
C ALA A 20 21.81 -31.68 0.00
N ALA A 21 23.04 -31.19 0.22
CA ALA A 21 23.29 -29.89 0.87
C ALA A 21 22.84 -28.69 0.00
N LEU A 22 23.02 -28.78 -1.33
CA LEU A 22 22.54 -27.78 -2.27
C LEU A 22 20.99 -27.78 -2.39
N ALA A 23 20.35 -28.94 -2.35
CA ALA A 23 18.90 -29.07 -2.39
C ALA A 23 18.22 -28.51 -1.10
N GLY A 24 18.87 -28.66 0.06
CA GLY A 24 18.39 -28.12 1.34
C GLY A 24 18.48 -26.57 1.45
N GLY A 25 19.39 -25.95 0.71
CA GLY A 25 19.58 -24.48 0.74
C GLY A 25 18.51 -23.67 0.02
N VAL A 26 17.72 -24.25 -0.88
CA VAL A 26 16.69 -23.54 -1.66
C VAL A 26 15.34 -23.47 -0.94
N ALA A 27 15.11 -24.29 0.10
CA ALA A 27 13.87 -24.29 0.87
C ALA A 27 13.75 -23.15 1.90
N GLY A 28 14.80 -22.34 2.10
CA GLY A 28 14.86 -21.28 3.10
C GLY A 28 14.44 -19.90 2.64
N CYS A 29 14.17 -19.67 1.33
CA CYS A 29 13.56 -18.44 0.87
C CYS A 29 12.07 -18.48 1.21
N GLY A 30 11.72 -18.08 2.42
CA GLY A 30 10.35 -17.89 2.87
C GLY A 30 9.63 -16.83 2.02
N PHE A 31 9.20 -17.20 0.82
CA PHE A 31 8.21 -16.45 0.07
C PHE A 31 6.89 -16.58 0.84
N HIS A 32 6.70 -15.68 1.81
CA HIS A 32 5.37 -15.49 2.38
C HIS A 32 4.53 -14.86 1.29
N LEU A 33 3.65 -15.62 0.67
CA LEU A 33 2.54 -15.05 -0.08
C LEU A 33 1.91 -14.03 0.86
N LYS A 34 1.74 -12.78 0.37
CA LYS A 34 1.07 -11.70 1.10
C LYS A 34 -0.25 -12.27 1.62
N GLY A 35 -0.31 -12.52 2.93
CA GLY A 35 -1.39 -13.26 3.57
C GLY A 35 -2.74 -12.66 3.23
N ASP A 36 -3.77 -13.48 3.27
CA ASP A 36 -5.16 -13.07 3.07
C ASP A 36 -5.43 -11.82 3.90
N VAL A 37 -5.76 -10.73 3.20
CA VAL A 37 -6.10 -9.47 3.83
C VAL A 37 -7.41 -9.69 4.58
N THR A 38 -7.36 -9.76 5.90
CA THR A 38 -8.56 -9.98 6.72
C THR A 38 -8.91 -8.69 7.45
N TYR A 39 -10.15 -8.27 7.31
CA TYR A 39 -10.73 -7.16 8.06
C TYR A 39 -11.54 -7.68 9.25
N ALA A 40 -11.65 -6.90 10.33
CA ALA A 40 -12.47 -7.24 11.49
C ALA A 40 -13.98 -7.12 11.21
N PHE A 41 -14.37 -6.70 10.02
CA PHE A 41 -15.75 -6.54 9.53
C PHE A 41 -15.93 -7.28 8.22
N SER A 42 -17.13 -7.83 8.00
CA SER A 42 -17.49 -8.53 6.76
C SER A 42 -18.15 -7.62 5.73
N THR A 43 -18.87 -6.59 6.17
CA THR A 43 -19.55 -5.61 5.31
C THR A 43 -19.12 -4.19 5.64
N LEU A 44 -18.86 -3.37 4.61
CA LEU A 44 -18.42 -1.99 4.75
C LEU A 44 -19.24 -1.06 3.85
N PHE A 45 -19.76 0.00 4.43
CA PHE A 45 -20.30 1.15 3.70
C PHE A 45 -19.26 2.27 3.70
N ILE A 46 -19.03 2.89 2.53
CA ILE A 46 -18.13 4.04 2.40
C ILE A 46 -18.97 5.29 2.18
N ASN A 47 -19.04 6.11 3.21
CA ASN A 47 -19.63 7.42 3.20
C ASN A 47 -18.59 8.43 2.72
N SER A 48 -18.76 8.95 1.52
CA SER A 48 -17.83 9.91 0.91
C SER A 48 -18.60 10.89 0.02
N PRO A 49 -18.05 12.11 -0.19
CA PRO A 49 -18.58 13.01 -1.21
C PRO A 49 -18.70 12.33 -2.58
N ALA A 50 -19.74 12.70 -3.32
CA ALA A 50 -19.97 12.17 -4.67
C ALA A 50 -18.79 12.48 -5.60
N ASN A 51 -18.50 11.57 -6.53
CA ASN A 51 -17.50 11.72 -7.59
C ASN A 51 -16.04 11.92 -7.11
N MET A 52 -15.68 11.39 -5.94
CA MET A 52 -14.31 11.43 -5.46
C MET A 52 -13.48 10.28 -6.10
N PRO A 53 -12.47 10.56 -6.93
CA PRO A 53 -11.65 9.51 -7.57
C PRO A 53 -10.97 8.57 -6.57
N PHE A 54 -10.58 9.10 -5.42
CA PHE A 54 -10.01 8.35 -4.31
C PHE A 54 -10.92 7.21 -3.83
N THR A 55 -12.22 7.49 -3.68
CA THR A 55 -13.22 6.50 -3.24
C THR A 55 -13.30 5.31 -4.20
N GLY A 56 -13.25 5.56 -5.52
CA GLY A 56 -13.28 4.50 -6.52
C GLY A 56 -12.05 3.58 -6.46
N GLU A 57 -10.86 4.14 -6.22
CA GLU A 57 -9.63 3.37 -6.06
C GLU A 57 -9.62 2.60 -4.73
N LEU A 58 -10.08 3.23 -3.64
CA LEU A 58 -10.20 2.58 -2.34
C LEU A 58 -11.18 1.40 -2.39
N LYS A 59 -12.35 1.55 -3.02
CA LYS A 59 -13.32 0.45 -3.22
C LYS A 59 -12.67 -0.75 -3.92
N ARG A 60 -11.91 -0.52 -4.98
CA ARG A 60 -11.18 -1.61 -5.69
C ARG A 60 -10.12 -2.28 -4.80
N ALA A 61 -9.38 -1.49 -4.01
CA ALA A 61 -8.37 -2.02 -3.11
C ALA A 61 -8.99 -2.89 -1.99
N LEU A 62 -10.14 -2.49 -1.46
CA LEU A 62 -10.84 -3.21 -0.39
C LEU A 62 -11.55 -4.47 -0.89
N ALA A 63 -12.11 -4.45 -2.10
CA ALA A 63 -12.79 -5.60 -2.70
C ALA A 63 -11.84 -6.81 -2.86
N GLY A 64 -10.54 -6.59 -3.06
CA GLY A 64 -9.52 -7.65 -3.10
C GLY A 64 -9.19 -8.27 -1.73
N GLY A 65 -9.73 -7.75 -0.64
CA GLY A 65 -9.38 -8.12 0.74
C GLY A 65 -10.47 -8.89 1.51
N GLY A 66 -11.44 -9.48 0.82
CA GLY A 66 -12.45 -10.34 1.46
C GLY A 66 -13.57 -9.59 2.21
N THR A 67 -13.66 -8.25 2.08
CA THR A 67 -14.78 -7.48 2.62
C THR A 67 -15.82 -7.21 1.52
N THR A 68 -17.11 -7.27 1.87
CA THR A 68 -18.20 -6.95 0.96
C THR A 68 -18.59 -5.48 1.11
N LEU A 69 -18.50 -4.73 0.00
CA LEU A 69 -18.95 -3.34 -0.03
C LEU A 69 -20.48 -3.31 -0.21
N VAL A 70 -21.15 -2.51 0.61
CA VAL A 70 -22.60 -2.32 0.58
C VAL A 70 -22.96 -0.88 0.26
N ASP A 71 -24.13 -0.66 -0.33
CA ASP A 71 -24.56 0.66 -0.80
C ASP A 71 -25.32 1.50 0.25
N THR A 72 -25.63 0.90 1.41
CA THR A 72 -26.37 1.59 2.48
C THR A 72 -25.70 1.35 3.83
N ALA A 73 -25.71 2.38 4.68
CA ALA A 73 -25.21 2.28 6.05
C ALA A 73 -25.94 1.22 6.88
N ALA A 74 -27.25 1.04 6.64
CA ALA A 74 -28.06 0.06 7.38
C ALA A 74 -27.66 -1.41 7.12
N ALA A 75 -27.07 -1.72 5.95
CA ALA A 75 -26.58 -3.05 5.60
C ALA A 75 -25.13 -3.29 6.02
N ALA A 76 -24.45 -2.27 6.52
CA ALA A 76 -23.04 -2.31 6.86
C ALA A 76 -22.80 -2.72 8.31
N GLN A 77 -21.78 -3.55 8.53
CA GLN A 77 -21.24 -3.81 9.87
C GLN A 77 -20.32 -2.67 10.32
N ALA A 78 -19.61 -2.05 9.39
CA ALA A 78 -18.77 -0.89 9.63
C ALA A 78 -19.03 0.18 8.58
N ILE A 79 -18.92 1.45 8.99
CA ILE A 79 -19.11 2.64 8.17
C ILE A 79 -17.79 3.40 8.15
N LEU A 80 -17.24 3.59 6.97
CA LEU A 80 -16.05 4.41 6.75
C LEU A 80 -16.47 5.81 6.29
N ASP A 81 -16.28 6.80 7.13
CA ASP A 81 -16.43 8.21 6.77
C ASP A 81 -15.14 8.74 6.15
N LEU A 82 -15.19 9.15 4.90
CA LEU A 82 -14.14 9.93 4.24
C LEU A 82 -14.51 11.41 4.30
N SER A 83 -13.99 12.13 5.29
CA SER A 83 -14.34 13.54 5.53
C SER A 83 -13.56 14.51 4.66
N GLY A 84 -12.41 14.13 4.11
CA GLY A 84 -11.63 14.99 3.23
C GLY A 84 -10.50 14.27 2.50
N VAL A 85 -10.32 14.65 1.22
CA VAL A 85 -9.12 14.32 0.43
C VAL A 85 -8.66 15.63 -0.21
N THR A 86 -7.46 16.09 0.16
CA THR A 86 -6.90 17.35 -0.33
C THR A 86 -5.50 17.15 -0.90
N ASP A 87 -5.22 17.86 -1.98
CA ASP A 87 -3.89 17.99 -2.55
C ASP A 87 -3.41 19.43 -2.36
N ASP A 88 -2.19 19.58 -1.85
CA ASP A 88 -1.53 20.86 -1.66
C ASP A 88 -0.18 20.88 -2.36
N LYS A 89 0.22 22.05 -2.86
CA LYS A 89 1.49 22.28 -3.52
C LYS A 89 2.17 23.52 -2.98
N GLN A 90 3.38 23.35 -2.46
CA GLN A 90 4.19 24.41 -1.88
C GLN A 90 5.53 24.53 -2.62
N VAL A 91 6.04 25.75 -2.73
CA VAL A 91 7.40 26.00 -3.20
C VAL A 91 8.36 25.79 -2.04
N LEU A 92 9.33 24.88 -2.20
CA LEU A 92 10.37 24.61 -1.20
C LEU A 92 11.62 25.47 -1.41
N SER A 93 12.00 25.70 -2.66
CA SER A 93 13.19 26.48 -2.96
C SER A 93 13.04 27.32 -4.22
N LEU A 94 13.79 28.43 -4.26
CA LEU A 94 13.89 29.33 -5.40
C LEU A 94 15.28 29.21 -6.03
N SER A 95 15.38 29.46 -7.34
CA SER A 95 16.64 29.68 -8.04
C SER A 95 17.26 31.02 -7.68
N GLY A 96 18.53 31.25 -8.03
CA GLY A 96 19.18 32.54 -7.83
C GLY A 96 18.48 33.73 -8.55
N GLY A 97 17.60 33.45 -9.51
CA GLY A 97 16.72 34.42 -10.18
C GLY A 97 15.33 34.58 -9.56
N GLY A 98 15.07 34.03 -8.38
CA GLY A 98 13.78 34.16 -7.67
C GLY A 98 12.67 33.27 -8.20
N ARG A 99 12.95 32.31 -9.10
CA ARG A 99 11.96 31.40 -9.66
C ARG A 99 11.89 30.08 -8.87
N ALA A 100 10.69 29.51 -8.76
CA ALA A 100 10.50 28.25 -8.07
C ALA A 100 11.33 27.12 -8.72
N ARG A 101 12.16 26.42 -7.92
CA ARG A 101 13.04 25.35 -8.34
C ARG A 101 12.61 23.99 -7.80
N GLU A 102 12.09 23.96 -6.60
CA GLU A 102 11.65 22.73 -5.95
C GLU A 102 10.25 22.91 -5.37
N PHE A 103 9.41 21.91 -5.56
CA PHE A 103 8.04 21.88 -5.07
C PHE A 103 7.83 20.69 -4.12
N LEU A 104 6.98 20.89 -3.12
CA LEU A 104 6.45 19.85 -2.25
C LEU A 104 4.98 19.65 -2.60
N LEU A 105 4.62 18.41 -2.93
CA LEU A 105 3.25 17.95 -3.03
C LEU A 105 2.86 17.26 -1.74
N THR A 106 1.70 17.58 -1.20
CA THR A 106 1.14 16.94 -0.01
C THR A 106 -0.28 16.49 -0.29
N LYS A 107 -0.54 15.19 -0.14
CA LYS A 107 -1.89 14.62 -0.16
C LYS A 107 -2.29 14.28 1.26
N ARG A 108 -3.48 14.75 1.69
CA ARG A 108 -4.06 14.45 3.01
C ARG A 108 -5.38 13.72 2.81
N VAL A 109 -5.60 12.67 3.60
CA VAL A 109 -6.85 11.92 3.62
C VAL A 109 -7.30 11.79 5.06
N THR A 110 -8.45 12.37 5.39
CA THR A 110 -9.06 12.28 6.72
C THR A 110 -10.23 11.32 6.69
N PHE A 111 -10.24 10.38 7.62
CA PHE A 111 -11.26 9.34 7.69
C PHE A 111 -11.48 8.85 9.12
N ALA A 112 -12.63 8.23 9.36
CA ALA A 112 -12.98 7.54 10.60
C ALA A 112 -13.72 6.23 10.26
N LEU A 113 -13.67 5.24 11.15
CA LEU A 113 -14.40 3.99 11.02
C LEU A 113 -15.22 3.77 12.28
N HIS A 114 -16.54 3.58 12.13
CA HIS A 114 -17.47 3.33 13.23
C HIS A 114 -18.49 2.27 12.84
N ASP A 115 -19.26 1.76 13.79
CA ASP A 115 -20.41 0.90 13.53
C ASP A 115 -21.70 1.74 13.27
N ALA A 116 -22.80 1.05 12.95
CA ALA A 116 -24.10 1.69 12.75
C ALA A 116 -24.64 2.37 14.02
N GLY A 117 -24.15 2.03 15.20
CA GLY A 117 -24.46 2.66 16.47
C GLY A 117 -23.60 3.90 16.80
N GLY A 118 -22.66 4.23 15.93
CA GLY A 118 -21.72 5.36 16.12
C GLY A 118 -20.55 5.04 17.06
N LYS A 119 -20.30 3.77 17.39
CA LYS A 119 -19.16 3.37 18.22
C LYS A 119 -17.90 3.25 17.34
N ASP A 120 -16.84 3.96 17.70
CA ASP A 120 -15.62 4.00 16.92
C ASP A 120 -14.86 2.66 16.92
N TRP A 121 -14.53 2.15 15.72
CA TRP A 121 -13.55 1.10 15.49
C TRP A 121 -12.17 1.70 15.25
N LEU A 122 -12.14 2.86 14.61
CA LEU A 122 -10.98 3.70 14.40
C LEU A 122 -11.42 5.16 14.51
N PRO A 123 -10.96 5.89 15.53
CA PRO A 123 -11.27 7.31 15.64
C PRO A 123 -10.72 8.08 14.45
N ALA A 124 -11.17 9.31 14.28
CA ALA A 124 -10.72 10.18 13.19
C ALA A 124 -9.20 10.19 13.07
N ALA A 125 -8.72 9.85 11.91
CA ALA A 125 -7.30 9.68 11.59
C ALA A 125 -6.98 10.35 10.27
N GLU A 126 -5.71 10.76 10.12
CA GLU A 126 -5.20 11.37 8.90
C GLU A 126 -4.07 10.54 8.30
N VAL A 127 -4.12 10.32 7.00
CA VAL A 127 -3.00 9.84 6.18
C VAL A 127 -2.43 11.03 5.43
N VAL A 128 -1.11 11.23 5.53
CA VAL A 128 -0.39 12.29 4.82
C VAL A 128 0.72 11.67 3.99
N VAL A 129 0.65 11.87 2.69
CA VAL A 129 1.69 11.47 1.73
C VAL A 129 2.36 12.72 1.19
N ARG A 130 3.69 12.75 1.20
CA ARG A 130 4.48 13.87 0.68
C ARG A 130 5.47 13.39 -0.37
N ARG A 131 5.65 14.21 -1.43
CA ARG A 131 6.68 14.02 -2.46
C ARG A 131 7.23 15.37 -2.85
N SER A 132 8.56 15.49 -2.97
CA SER A 132 9.17 16.66 -3.57
C SER A 132 9.67 16.33 -4.98
N TYR A 133 9.73 17.35 -5.83
CA TYR A 133 10.35 17.25 -7.14
C TYR A 133 11.02 18.57 -7.52
N THR A 134 12.14 18.43 -8.23
CA THR A 134 12.90 19.57 -8.74
C THR A 134 12.50 19.84 -10.18
N PHE A 135 12.50 21.11 -10.55
CA PHE A 135 12.11 21.59 -11.87
C PHE A 135 13.24 22.35 -12.55
N SER A 136 13.41 22.12 -13.85
CA SER A 136 14.26 22.90 -14.76
C SER A 136 13.38 23.65 -15.78
N GLU A 137 13.64 24.93 -15.99
CA GLU A 137 12.81 25.79 -16.87
C GLU A 137 12.79 25.36 -18.34
N SER A 138 13.77 24.55 -18.77
CA SER A 138 13.85 24.04 -20.14
C SER A 138 12.82 22.97 -20.47
N GLU A 139 12.08 22.43 -19.47
CA GLU A 139 11.23 21.24 -19.61
C GLU A 139 9.80 21.44 -19.07
N VAL A 140 9.13 22.50 -19.46
CA VAL A 140 7.78 22.84 -18.94
C VAL A 140 6.76 21.70 -19.14
N LEU A 141 6.71 21.07 -20.32
CA LEU A 141 5.79 19.97 -20.62
C LEU A 141 6.13 18.70 -19.81
N ALA A 142 7.43 18.42 -19.62
CA ALA A 142 7.87 17.30 -18.79
C ALA A 142 7.49 17.47 -17.32
N ARG A 143 7.46 18.73 -16.82
CA ARG A 143 7.03 19.05 -15.46
C ARG A 143 5.58 18.65 -15.19
N GLU A 144 4.65 19.04 -16.07
CA GLU A 144 3.23 18.74 -15.89
C GLU A 144 2.97 17.23 -15.89
N ALA A 145 3.64 16.50 -16.80
CA ALA A 145 3.54 15.05 -16.85
C ALA A 145 4.12 14.38 -15.58
N GLN A 146 5.25 14.88 -15.07
CA GLN A 146 5.88 14.40 -13.84
C GLN A 146 4.99 14.66 -12.61
N GLU A 147 4.45 15.87 -12.47
CA GLU A 147 3.54 16.23 -11.37
C GLU A 147 2.29 15.36 -11.38
N ALA A 148 1.65 15.22 -12.55
CA ALA A 148 0.48 14.35 -12.69
C ALA A 148 0.77 12.87 -12.35
N ARG A 149 1.96 12.39 -12.67
CA ARG A 149 2.42 11.05 -12.30
C ARG A 149 2.58 10.92 -10.78
N LEU A 150 3.28 11.88 -10.15
CA LEU A 150 3.49 11.90 -8.70
C LEU A 150 2.17 11.94 -7.94
N LEU A 151 1.21 12.76 -8.37
CA LEU A 151 -0.13 12.83 -7.75
C LEU A 151 -0.87 11.49 -7.82
N ARG A 152 -0.77 10.76 -8.94
CA ARG A 152 -1.35 9.41 -9.06
C ARG A 152 -0.66 8.40 -8.13
N GLU A 153 0.67 8.41 -8.08
CA GLU A 153 1.44 7.54 -7.18
C GLU A 153 1.10 7.83 -5.70
N MET A 154 0.99 9.12 -5.34
CA MET A 154 0.59 9.54 -3.99
C MET A 154 -0.84 9.11 -3.65
N GLN A 155 -1.76 9.10 -4.62
CA GLN A 155 -3.11 8.61 -4.41
C GLN A 155 -3.10 7.11 -4.12
N THR A 156 -2.39 6.32 -4.92
CA THR A 156 -2.26 4.87 -4.70
C THR A 156 -1.60 4.57 -3.35
N ASP A 157 -0.55 5.30 -2.98
CA ASP A 157 0.09 5.18 -1.66
C ASP A 157 -0.89 5.49 -0.52
N ALA A 158 -1.68 6.56 -0.65
CA ALA A 158 -2.66 6.95 0.36
C ALA A 158 -3.77 5.89 0.49
N VAL A 159 -4.30 5.38 -0.62
CA VAL A 159 -5.29 4.28 -0.62
C VAL A 159 -4.76 3.07 0.12
N GLN A 160 -3.52 2.65 -0.15
CA GLN A 160 -2.91 1.52 0.53
C GLN A 160 -2.69 1.77 2.03
N GLN A 161 -2.34 3.00 2.41
CA GLN A 161 -2.18 3.36 3.82
C GLN A 161 -3.52 3.33 4.56
N VAL A 162 -4.60 3.85 3.96
CA VAL A 162 -5.96 3.77 4.52
C VAL A 162 -6.35 2.30 4.67
N ALA A 163 -6.21 1.49 3.61
CA ALA A 163 -6.54 0.06 3.66
C ALA A 163 -5.80 -0.68 4.78
N ARG A 164 -4.49 -0.44 4.97
CA ARG A 164 -3.72 -1.01 6.08
C ARG A 164 -4.23 -0.58 7.46
N ARG A 165 -4.66 0.67 7.63
CA ARG A 165 -5.24 1.14 8.90
C ARG A 165 -6.58 0.49 9.18
N LEU A 166 -7.41 0.27 8.14
CA LEU A 166 -8.67 -0.47 8.27
C LEU A 166 -8.45 -1.94 8.65
N GLN A 167 -7.38 -2.59 8.15
CA GLN A 167 -6.99 -3.95 8.56
C GLN A 167 -6.58 -4.02 10.03
N ALA A 168 -5.92 -2.98 10.53
CA ALA A 168 -5.49 -2.90 11.93
C ALA A 168 -6.63 -2.50 12.89
N ALA A 169 -7.78 -2.05 12.37
CA ALA A 169 -8.93 -1.66 13.19
C ALA A 169 -9.49 -2.89 13.93
N LYS A 170 -9.88 -2.67 15.18
CA LYS A 170 -10.46 -3.71 16.03
C LYS A 170 -11.91 -3.36 16.34
N LYS A 171 -12.76 -4.40 16.38
CA LYS A 171 -14.13 -4.23 16.84
C LYS A 171 -14.11 -3.70 18.27
N PRO A 172 -14.83 -2.62 18.58
CA PRO A 172 -14.94 -2.13 19.95
C PRO A 172 -15.67 -3.17 20.82
N VAL A 173 -15.19 -3.33 22.04
CA VAL A 173 -15.77 -4.23 23.05
C VAL A 173 -17.02 -3.61 23.66
#